data_47c23ae8eb96baf1ba664376b77d38c7
#
_entry.id   47c23ae8eb96baf1ba664376b77d38c7
#
_cell.length_a   1.000
_cell.length_b   1.000
_cell.length_c   1.000
_cell.angle_alpha   90.00
_cell.angle_beta   90.00
_cell.angle_gamma   90.00
#
_symmetry.space_group_name_H-M   'P 1'
#
loop_
_entity.id
_entity.type
_entity.pdbx_description
1 polymer ?
#
loop_
_entity_poly.entity_id
_entity_poly.type
_entity_poly.pdbx_seq_one_letter_code
_entity_poly.pdbx_strand_id
1 'polypeptide(L)'
;MEWLIQLPFEWFVLLLRLVFAFLLYFFIFLIARITIRELAAIAGTTGEAGGPPGHLIVQSPGASGLRPGTRLPLDPVTVIGRHPSCTIRLDDAFVSTEHAQLTWEHGRWWITDLKSTNGTRVNGRPVTAPTGLRYGDVIELGDVRLVLVP
;
A
#
# COMPACT_ATOMS: atom_id res chain seq x y z
N MET A 1 4.78 -56.09 14.06
CA MET A 1 5.27 -54.90 13.31
C MET A 1 6.04 -55.26 12.02
N GLU A 2 5.87 -56.47 11.47
CA GLU A 2 6.61 -56.97 10.28
C GLU A 2 5.85 -56.83 8.95
N TRP A 3 4.60 -56.50 8.97
CA TRP A 3 3.78 -56.36 7.76
C TRP A 3 3.94 -54.98 7.04
N LEU A 4 4.61 -54.02 7.64
CA LEU A 4 4.96 -52.73 7.03
C LEU A 4 6.17 -52.79 6.06
N ILE A 5 6.91 -53.92 6.07
CA ILE A 5 8.16 -54.06 5.28
C ILE A 5 7.89 -54.74 3.92
N GLN A 6 6.68 -55.27 3.68
CA GLN A 6 6.32 -55.94 2.42
C GLN A 6 5.41 -55.13 1.50
N LEU A 7 5.38 -53.82 1.64
CA LEU A 7 4.76 -53.00 0.60
C LEU A 7 5.60 -53.16 -0.68
N PRO A 8 5.05 -53.65 -1.79
CA PRO A 8 5.80 -53.75 -3.03
C PRO A 8 6.36 -52.38 -3.38
N PHE A 9 7.60 -52.35 -3.85
CA PHE A 9 8.33 -51.14 -4.22
C PHE A 9 7.48 -50.17 -5.07
N GLU A 10 6.56 -50.72 -5.86
CA GLU A 10 5.61 -49.95 -6.68
C GLU A 10 4.67 -49.05 -5.84
N TRP A 11 4.20 -49.49 -4.68
CA TRP A 11 3.36 -48.69 -3.79
C TRP A 11 4.12 -47.60 -3.11
N PHE A 12 5.39 -47.83 -2.78
CA PHE A 12 6.27 -46.80 -2.25
C PHE A 12 6.51 -45.71 -3.29
N VAL A 13 6.78 -46.08 -4.55
CA VAL A 13 6.95 -45.13 -5.66
C VAL A 13 5.66 -44.34 -5.93
N LEU A 14 4.50 -45.02 -5.86
CA LEU A 14 3.20 -44.36 -6.03
C LEU A 14 2.92 -43.35 -4.91
N LEU A 15 3.20 -43.72 -3.68
CA LEU A 15 3.07 -42.79 -2.53
C LEU A 15 3.98 -41.58 -2.68
N LEU A 16 5.23 -41.78 -3.07
CA LEU A 16 6.18 -40.71 -3.31
C LEU A 16 5.72 -39.77 -4.42
N ARG A 17 5.14 -40.33 -5.52
CA ARG A 17 4.56 -39.49 -6.61
C ARG A 17 3.37 -38.68 -6.11
N LEU A 18 2.49 -39.24 -5.29
CA LEU A 18 1.34 -38.53 -4.73
C LEU A 18 1.77 -37.41 -3.79
N VAL A 19 2.76 -37.67 -2.92
CA VAL A 19 3.33 -36.63 -2.02
C VAL A 19 3.96 -35.51 -2.83
N PHE A 20 4.74 -35.86 -3.86
CA PHE A 20 5.37 -34.87 -4.73
C PHE A 20 4.33 -34.04 -5.48
N ALA A 21 3.30 -34.69 -6.05
CA ALA A 21 2.21 -33.99 -6.74
C ALA A 21 1.47 -33.04 -5.76
N PHE A 22 1.17 -33.52 -4.54
CA PHE A 22 0.53 -32.69 -3.52
C PHE A 22 1.38 -31.45 -3.16
N LEU A 23 2.68 -31.64 -2.94
CA LEU A 23 3.59 -30.53 -2.64
C LEU A 23 3.69 -29.54 -3.79
N LEU A 24 3.73 -30.04 -5.04
CA LEU A 24 3.76 -29.19 -6.24
C LEU A 24 2.48 -28.35 -6.34
N TYR A 25 1.30 -28.97 -6.23
CA TYR A 25 0.03 -28.25 -6.29
C TYR A 25 -0.15 -27.29 -5.12
N PHE A 26 0.30 -27.67 -3.92
CA PHE A 26 0.28 -26.82 -2.75
C PHE A 26 1.18 -25.58 -2.96
N PHE A 27 2.37 -25.75 -3.54
CA PHE A 27 3.28 -24.65 -3.85
C PHE A 27 2.70 -23.71 -4.92
N ILE A 28 2.11 -24.27 -6.00
CA ILE A 28 1.41 -23.49 -7.02
C ILE A 28 0.23 -22.72 -6.40
N PHE A 29 -0.53 -23.35 -5.51
CA PHE A 29 -1.62 -22.68 -4.79
C PHE A 29 -1.13 -21.52 -3.93
N LEU A 30 -0.01 -21.68 -3.21
CA LEU A 30 0.59 -20.60 -2.42
C LEU A 30 1.02 -19.42 -3.31
N ILE A 31 1.71 -19.71 -4.43
CA ILE A 31 2.12 -18.66 -5.39
C ILE A 31 0.88 -17.96 -5.95
N ALA A 32 -0.10 -18.71 -6.44
CA ALA A 32 -1.33 -18.15 -6.98
C ALA A 32 -2.05 -17.26 -5.96
N ARG A 33 -2.11 -17.68 -4.71
CA ARG A 33 -2.73 -16.91 -3.62
C ARG A 33 -2.01 -15.58 -3.36
N ILE A 34 -0.67 -15.58 -3.40
CA ILE A 34 0.14 -14.35 -3.23
C ILE A 34 -0.07 -13.44 -4.44
N THR A 35 0.07 -13.97 -5.66
CA THR A 35 -0.09 -13.21 -6.91
C THR A 35 -1.48 -12.61 -7.06
N ILE A 36 -2.54 -13.36 -6.71
CA ILE A 36 -3.92 -12.85 -6.77
C ILE A 36 -4.12 -11.71 -5.77
N ARG A 37 -3.51 -11.75 -4.59
CA ARG A 37 -3.60 -10.65 -3.61
C ARG A 37 -2.90 -9.38 -4.13
N GLU A 38 -1.73 -9.53 -4.77
CA GLU A 38 -1.02 -8.40 -5.38
C GLU A 38 -1.76 -7.86 -6.61
N LEU A 39 -2.28 -8.75 -7.48
CA LEU A 39 -3.10 -8.34 -8.62
C LEU A 39 -4.43 -7.70 -8.20
N ALA A 40 -5.07 -8.18 -7.15
CA ALA A 40 -6.28 -7.55 -6.61
C ALA A 40 -5.99 -6.16 -6.03
N ALA A 41 -4.81 -5.95 -5.44
CA ALA A 41 -4.37 -4.63 -5.00
C ALA A 41 -4.11 -3.68 -6.18
N ILE A 42 -3.64 -4.20 -7.33
CA ILE A 42 -3.37 -3.43 -8.56
C ILE A 42 -4.64 -3.27 -9.40
N ALA A 43 -5.49 -4.30 -9.49
CA ALA A 43 -6.73 -4.27 -10.27
C ALA A 43 -7.84 -3.41 -9.64
N GLY A 44 -7.71 -3.04 -8.36
CA GLY A 44 -8.55 -2.01 -7.74
C GLY A 44 -8.32 -0.60 -8.30
N THR A 45 -7.37 -0.42 -9.23
CA THR A 45 -7.02 0.89 -9.80
C THR A 45 -7.56 1.12 -11.23
N THR A 46 -8.24 0.15 -11.85
CA THR A 46 -8.80 0.32 -13.19
C THR A 46 -10.31 0.04 -13.20
N GLY A 47 -11.08 1.08 -12.95
CA GLY A 47 -12.46 1.16 -13.47
C GLY A 47 -13.58 0.83 -12.52
N GLU A 48 -14.34 1.83 -12.28
CA GLU A 48 -15.72 2.02 -11.81
C GLU A 48 -15.86 2.58 -10.38
N ALA A 49 -16.42 3.76 -10.34
CA ALA A 49 -17.20 4.46 -9.30
C ALA A 49 -17.28 3.81 -7.89
N GLY A 50 -16.18 3.68 -7.19
CA GLY A 50 -16.13 3.09 -5.84
C GLY A 50 -14.73 3.07 -5.25
N GLY A 51 -13.81 3.91 -5.71
CA GLY A 51 -12.53 4.14 -5.01
C GLY A 51 -12.76 4.63 -3.58
N PRO A 52 -11.76 4.54 -2.70
CA PRO A 52 -11.91 5.06 -1.35
C PRO A 52 -12.34 6.52 -1.42
N PRO A 53 -13.37 6.92 -0.65
CA PRO A 53 -13.87 8.27 -0.71
C PRO A 53 -12.79 9.23 -0.21
N GLY A 54 -12.48 10.25 -1.00
CA GLY A 54 -11.61 11.33 -0.57
C GLY A 54 -10.58 11.76 -1.59
N HIS A 55 -10.15 12.99 -1.40
CA HIS A 55 -9.06 13.62 -2.14
C HIS A 55 -8.31 14.59 -1.22
N LEU A 56 -7.10 14.94 -1.60
CA LEU A 56 -6.35 15.97 -0.90
C LEU A 56 -6.52 17.30 -1.63
N ILE A 57 -6.75 18.36 -0.87
CA ILE A 57 -6.72 19.73 -1.39
C ILE A 57 -5.43 20.40 -0.93
N VAL A 58 -4.71 21.01 -1.88
CA VAL A 58 -3.52 21.81 -1.59
C VAL A 58 -3.94 23.09 -0.90
N GLN A 59 -3.60 23.23 0.39
CA GLN A 59 -3.82 24.44 1.16
C GLN A 59 -2.63 25.41 1.02
N SER A 60 -1.41 24.86 1.19
CA SER A 60 -0.16 25.59 0.97
C SER A 60 0.76 24.74 0.09
N PRO A 61 1.16 25.24 -1.08
CA PRO A 61 1.92 24.45 -2.04
C PRO A 61 3.42 24.36 -1.72
N GLY A 62 3.95 25.14 -0.77
CA GLY A 62 5.39 25.26 -0.61
C GLY A 62 6.06 25.68 -1.92
N ALA A 63 7.16 25.02 -2.27
CA ALA A 63 7.85 25.17 -3.55
C ALA A 63 7.44 24.14 -4.61
N SER A 64 6.39 23.33 -4.36
CA SER A 64 5.99 22.19 -5.21
C SER A 64 5.46 22.55 -6.61
N GLY A 65 5.28 23.83 -6.91
CA GLY A 65 4.71 24.30 -8.18
C GLY A 65 3.20 24.08 -8.34
N LEU A 66 2.56 23.47 -7.38
CA LEU A 66 1.10 23.27 -7.36
C LEU A 66 0.40 24.61 -7.05
N ARG A 67 -0.88 24.69 -7.41
CA ARG A 67 -1.70 25.86 -7.03
C ARG A 67 -2.50 25.56 -5.77
N PRO A 68 -2.70 26.51 -4.85
CA PRO A 68 -3.66 26.36 -3.76
C PRO A 68 -5.05 25.98 -4.32
N GLY A 69 -5.75 25.09 -3.65
CA GLY A 69 -7.04 24.57 -4.10
C GLY A 69 -6.97 23.43 -5.12
N THR A 70 -5.77 23.04 -5.60
CA THR A 70 -5.62 21.86 -6.48
C THR A 70 -6.12 20.61 -5.74
N ARG A 71 -6.96 19.82 -6.42
CA ARG A 71 -7.46 18.54 -5.93
C ARG A 71 -6.56 17.42 -6.42
N LEU A 72 -6.11 16.60 -5.50
CA LEU A 72 -5.27 15.45 -5.75
C LEU A 72 -6.07 14.19 -5.40
N PRO A 73 -6.45 13.37 -6.37
CA PRO A 73 -7.21 12.15 -6.12
C PRO A 73 -6.37 11.17 -5.30
N LEU A 74 -7.04 10.35 -4.48
CA LEU A 74 -6.41 9.32 -3.67
C LEU A 74 -6.75 7.94 -4.21
N ASP A 75 -5.72 7.13 -4.39
CA ASP A 75 -5.82 5.69 -4.60
C ASP A 75 -5.84 4.96 -3.24
N PRO A 76 -6.32 3.70 -3.18
CA PRO A 76 -6.33 2.91 -1.93
C PRO A 76 -4.98 2.87 -1.21
N VAL A 77 -3.88 2.93 -1.98
CA VAL A 77 -2.52 3.13 -1.51
C VAL A 77 -1.92 4.29 -2.30
N THR A 78 -1.66 5.40 -1.64
CA THR A 78 -1.12 6.61 -2.24
C THR A 78 0.21 6.94 -1.61
N VAL A 79 1.28 6.94 -2.39
CA VAL A 79 2.61 7.40 -1.95
C VAL A 79 2.78 8.87 -2.36
N ILE A 80 3.17 9.69 -1.39
CA ILE A 80 3.45 11.12 -1.58
C ILE A 80 4.95 11.35 -1.43
N GLY A 81 5.55 12.02 -2.37
CA GLY A 81 6.98 12.33 -2.34
C GLY A 81 7.44 13.14 -3.54
N ARG A 82 8.75 13.40 -3.59
CA ARG A 82 9.37 14.16 -4.67
C ARG A 82 9.68 13.31 -5.91
N HIS A 83 9.80 11.99 -5.75
CA HIS A 83 10.17 11.11 -6.86
C HIS A 83 9.04 11.01 -7.90
N PRO A 84 9.37 10.97 -9.21
CA PRO A 84 8.36 10.86 -10.28
C PRO A 84 7.48 9.60 -10.21
N SER A 85 7.95 8.52 -9.53
CA SER A 85 7.16 7.29 -9.34
C SER A 85 6.11 7.37 -8.24
N CYS A 86 6.11 8.45 -7.42
CA CYS A 86 5.10 8.64 -6.40
C CYS A 86 3.72 8.89 -7.03
N THR A 87 2.66 8.35 -6.42
CA THR A 87 1.28 8.59 -6.84
C THR A 87 0.96 10.08 -6.84
N ILE A 88 1.38 10.78 -5.78
CA ILE A 88 1.31 12.25 -5.70
C ILE A 88 2.74 12.78 -5.65
N ARG A 89 3.14 13.45 -6.71
CA ARG A 89 4.46 14.08 -6.78
C ARG A 89 4.39 15.52 -6.26
N LEU A 90 5.24 15.82 -5.28
CA LEU A 90 5.45 17.16 -4.74
C LEU A 90 6.91 17.56 -5.00
N ASP A 91 7.13 18.42 -5.96
CA ASP A 91 8.48 18.87 -6.36
C ASP A 91 8.99 19.97 -5.44
N ASP A 92 9.20 19.61 -4.16
CA ASP A 92 9.65 20.53 -3.11
C ASP A 92 10.92 19.97 -2.46
N ALA A 93 11.90 20.84 -2.18
CA ALA A 93 13.20 20.45 -1.62
C ALA A 93 13.07 19.87 -0.20
N PHE A 94 12.04 20.27 0.54
CA PHE A 94 11.78 19.78 1.90
C PHE A 94 10.94 18.49 1.93
N VAL A 95 10.47 18.02 0.77
CA VAL A 95 9.79 16.74 0.63
C VAL A 95 10.79 15.66 0.22
N SER A 96 10.83 14.54 0.96
CA SER A 96 11.70 13.41 0.67
C SER A 96 11.27 12.68 -0.61
N THR A 97 12.15 11.86 -1.19
CA THR A 97 11.92 11.06 -2.40
C THR A 97 10.61 10.28 -2.29
N GLU A 98 10.44 9.51 -1.22
CA GLU A 98 9.18 8.96 -0.72
C GLU A 98 9.02 9.50 0.70
N HIS A 99 7.99 10.31 0.92
CA HIS A 99 7.86 11.05 2.17
C HIS A 99 6.85 10.40 3.11
N ALA A 100 5.65 10.16 2.61
CA ALA A 100 4.58 9.54 3.38
C ALA A 100 3.70 8.66 2.49
N GLN A 101 3.01 7.72 3.11
CA GLN A 101 2.05 6.84 2.45
C GLN A 101 0.69 6.97 3.12
N LEU A 102 -0.35 7.14 2.30
CA LEU A 102 -1.73 7.01 2.73
C LEU A 102 -2.25 5.64 2.32
N THR A 103 -2.97 4.98 3.23
CA THR A 103 -3.65 3.72 2.96
C THR A 103 -5.10 3.80 3.40
N TRP A 104 -6.00 3.20 2.59
CA TRP A 104 -7.40 3.05 2.96
C TRP A 104 -7.62 1.67 3.54
N GLU A 105 -7.86 1.58 4.84
CA GLU A 105 -8.06 0.32 5.54
C GLU A 105 -9.21 0.44 6.55
N HIS A 106 -10.05 -0.58 6.59
CA HIS A 106 -11.17 -0.68 7.54
C HIS A 106 -12.11 0.55 7.55
N GLY A 107 -12.37 1.12 6.35
CA GLY A 107 -13.25 2.28 6.22
C GLY A 107 -12.66 3.61 6.69
N ARG A 108 -11.33 3.71 6.79
CA ARG A 108 -10.60 4.89 7.25
C ARG A 108 -9.29 5.08 6.49
N TRP A 109 -8.90 6.33 6.32
CA TRP A 109 -7.57 6.69 5.87
C TRP A 109 -6.55 6.60 7.00
N TRP A 110 -5.39 6.08 6.69
CA TRP A 110 -4.22 6.03 7.54
C TRP A 110 -3.06 6.71 6.84
N ILE A 111 -2.23 7.40 7.62
CA ILE A 111 -0.97 7.98 7.14
C ILE A 111 0.20 7.39 7.90
N THR A 112 1.26 7.07 7.15
CA THR A 112 2.53 6.56 7.69
C THR A 112 3.66 7.39 7.11
N ASP A 113 4.55 7.88 7.96
CA ASP A 113 5.80 8.53 7.53
C ASP A 113 6.79 7.47 7.04
N LEU A 114 7.37 7.66 5.87
CA LEU A 114 8.34 6.75 5.26
C LEU A 114 9.79 7.11 5.63
N LYS A 115 10.05 7.45 6.88
CA LYS A 115 11.34 7.92 7.40
C LYS A 115 11.82 9.18 6.65
N SER A 116 10.91 10.10 6.47
CA SER A 116 11.20 11.35 5.79
C SER A 116 12.20 12.19 6.58
N THR A 117 12.95 13.04 5.85
CA THR A 117 14.00 13.88 6.46
C THR A 117 13.42 14.94 7.40
N ASN A 118 12.31 15.58 6.99
CA ASN A 118 11.70 16.66 7.74
C ASN A 118 10.48 16.23 8.58
N GLY A 119 10.08 14.96 8.46
CA GLY A 119 8.94 14.40 9.15
C GLY A 119 7.59 14.79 8.55
N THR A 120 6.61 13.94 8.79
CA THR A 120 5.20 14.18 8.45
C THR A 120 4.47 14.65 9.71
N ARG A 121 3.53 15.60 9.57
CA ARG A 121 2.67 16.02 10.68
C ARG A 121 1.20 15.97 10.27
N VAL A 122 0.35 15.69 11.23
CA VAL A 122 -1.11 15.78 11.09
C VAL A 122 -1.65 16.74 12.15
N ASN A 123 -2.26 17.84 11.72
CA ASN A 123 -2.74 18.91 12.61
C ASN A 123 -1.63 19.42 13.55
N GLY A 124 -0.41 19.58 13.04
CA GLY A 124 0.77 20.01 13.78
C GLY A 124 1.44 18.95 14.66
N ARG A 125 0.85 17.73 14.79
CA ARG A 125 1.42 16.63 15.57
C ARG A 125 2.27 15.71 14.69
N PRO A 126 3.48 15.32 15.12
CA PRO A 126 4.33 14.44 14.32
C PRO A 126 3.74 13.05 14.20
N VAL A 127 3.85 12.47 13.01
CA VAL A 127 3.47 11.08 12.70
C VAL A 127 4.66 10.18 12.99
N THR A 128 4.66 9.51 14.13
CA THR A 128 5.73 8.56 14.54
C THR A 128 5.33 7.10 14.36
N ALA A 129 4.05 6.85 14.11
CA ALA A 129 3.45 5.54 13.84
C ALA A 129 2.26 5.73 12.90
N PRO A 130 1.73 4.66 12.28
CA PRO A 130 0.52 4.76 11.45
C PRO A 130 -0.61 5.48 12.19
N THR A 131 -1.06 6.59 11.63
CA THR A 131 -2.01 7.51 12.26
C THR A 131 -3.30 7.58 11.44
N GLY A 132 -4.44 7.33 12.09
CA GLY A 132 -5.76 7.41 11.44
C GLY A 132 -6.15 8.85 11.17
N LEU A 133 -6.62 9.13 9.95
CA LEU A 133 -7.05 10.44 9.50
C LEU A 133 -8.57 10.58 9.53
N ARG A 134 -9.02 11.82 9.66
CA ARG A 134 -10.42 12.25 9.49
C ARG A 134 -10.52 13.28 8.38
N TYR A 135 -11.67 13.40 7.77
CA TYR A 135 -11.90 14.51 6.83
C TYR A 135 -11.78 15.85 7.56
N GLY A 136 -11.06 16.77 6.92
CA GLY A 136 -10.69 18.05 7.51
C GLY A 136 -9.30 18.06 8.16
N ASP A 137 -8.65 16.91 8.34
CA ASP A 137 -7.29 16.88 8.88
C ASP A 137 -6.31 17.50 7.90
N VAL A 138 -5.37 18.29 8.45
CA VAL A 138 -4.31 18.94 7.73
C VAL A 138 -3.04 18.09 7.83
N ILE A 139 -2.54 17.67 6.68
CA ILE A 139 -1.29 16.90 6.54
C ILE A 139 -0.19 17.88 6.12
N GLU A 140 0.91 17.90 6.84
CA GLU A 140 2.06 18.74 6.59
C GLU A 140 3.27 17.89 6.22
N LEU A 141 3.87 18.18 5.06
CA LEU A 141 5.02 17.51 4.47
C LEU A 141 6.06 18.57 4.12
N GLY A 142 7.03 18.80 4.99
CA GLY A 142 7.89 19.98 4.86
C GLY A 142 7.06 21.27 4.89
N ASP A 143 7.13 22.08 3.83
CA ASP A 143 6.38 23.34 3.69
C ASP A 143 5.02 23.18 3.00
N VAL A 144 4.73 21.97 2.51
CA VAL A 144 3.46 21.66 1.82
C VAL A 144 2.39 21.29 2.83
N ARG A 145 1.21 21.88 2.72
CA ARG A 145 0.02 21.55 3.52
C ARG A 145 -1.10 21.06 2.63
N LEU A 146 -1.63 19.91 2.97
CA LEU A 146 -2.72 19.24 2.27
C LEU A 146 -3.86 19.00 3.24
N VAL A 147 -5.10 19.12 2.79
CA VAL A 147 -6.31 18.83 3.59
C VAL A 147 -7.02 17.64 3.01
N LEU A 148 -7.33 16.65 3.84
CA LEU A 148 -8.13 15.49 3.45
C LEU A 148 -9.61 15.88 3.40
N VAL A 149 -10.25 15.66 2.26
CA VAL A 149 -11.68 15.93 2.06
C VAL A 149 -12.38 14.74 1.42
N PRO A 150 -13.70 14.57 1.63
CA PRO A 150 -14.46 13.45 1.07
C PRO A 150 -14.55 13.50 -0.46
#